data_7d43cfce180868c7942459e5d7455156
#
_entry.id   7d43cfce180868c7942459e5d7455156
#
_cell.length_a   1.000
_cell.length_b   1.000
_cell.length_c   1.000
_cell.angle_alpha   90.00
_cell.angle_beta   90.00
_cell.angle_gamma   90.00
#
_symmetry.space_group_name_H-M   'P 1'
#
loop_
_entity.id
_entity.type
_entity.pdbx_description
1 polymer ?
#
loop_
_entity_poly.entity_id
_entity_poly.type
_entity_poly.pdbx_seq_one_letter_code
_entity_poly.pdbx_strand_id
1 'polypeptide(L)'
;EVIKGKDEVSGGIYDALDHEQLLWVHACLQISSIYFYELTVKKLTDEDKNQYHNENIKAAEMCLVDTSIIPKTHDGLKEWVIEKSRQKDYLMITDVAKDVKDIIGGGPVPRHIKPIWPFIAFTAFNTLPPEFKKIYGIKESKTKRFILAFNLKFLKITRPLLPPFFRLIAPARWAKQ
;
A
#
# COMPACT_ATOMS: atom_id res chain seq x y z
N GLU A 1 10.65 14.27 -20.48
CA GLU A 1 10.36 13.23 -21.50
C GLU A 1 9.10 12.48 -21.06
N VAL A 2 8.05 12.50 -21.91
CA VAL A 2 6.77 11.83 -21.59
C VAL A 2 6.90 10.37 -22.01
N ILE A 3 6.79 9.45 -21.05
CA ILE A 3 6.85 8.01 -21.32
C ILE A 3 5.45 7.57 -21.78
N LYS A 4 5.32 7.29 -23.07
CA LYS A 4 4.12 6.68 -23.67
C LYS A 4 4.52 5.38 -24.33
N GLY A 5 3.63 4.41 -24.29
CA GLY A 5 3.90 3.12 -24.90
C GLY A 5 2.60 2.38 -25.22
N LYS A 6 2.76 1.18 -25.75
CA LYS A 6 1.64 0.26 -26.00
C LYS A 6 1.74 -0.86 -24.98
N ASP A 7 0.66 -1.09 -24.26
CA ASP A 7 0.56 -2.24 -23.36
C ASP A 7 0.48 -3.54 -24.17
N GLU A 8 1.39 -4.46 -23.92
CA GLU A 8 1.49 -5.72 -24.65
C GLU A 8 0.32 -6.67 -24.36
N VAL A 9 -0.35 -6.49 -23.21
CA VAL A 9 -1.45 -7.38 -22.77
C VAL A 9 -2.79 -6.90 -23.31
N SER A 10 -3.12 -5.63 -23.09
CA SER A 10 -4.40 -5.05 -23.55
C SER A 10 -4.34 -4.49 -24.98
N GLY A 11 -3.13 -4.25 -25.49
CA GLY A 11 -2.92 -3.54 -26.76
C GLY A 11 -3.25 -2.05 -26.70
N GLY A 12 -3.64 -1.52 -25.54
CA GLY A 12 -3.95 -0.12 -25.31
C GLY A 12 -2.71 0.77 -25.28
N ILE A 13 -2.90 2.05 -25.55
CA ILE A 13 -1.84 3.05 -25.38
C ILE A 13 -1.87 3.48 -23.91
N TYR A 14 -0.72 3.42 -23.23
CA TYR A 14 -0.59 3.97 -21.90
C TYR A 14 0.22 5.28 -21.91
N ASP A 15 -0.11 6.15 -20.98
CA ASP A 15 0.60 7.39 -20.69
C ASP A 15 1.04 7.36 -19.22
N ALA A 16 2.34 7.44 -18.96
CA ALA A 16 2.87 7.46 -17.60
C ALA A 16 2.43 8.71 -16.79
N LEU A 17 1.90 9.73 -17.47
CA LEU A 17 1.31 10.92 -16.85
C LEU A 17 -0.22 10.89 -16.82
N ASP A 18 -0.84 9.73 -16.99
CA ASP A 18 -2.28 9.59 -16.77
C ASP A 18 -2.61 9.89 -15.30
N HIS A 19 -3.32 11.00 -15.08
CA HIS A 19 -3.61 11.50 -13.75
C HIS A 19 -4.47 10.55 -12.91
N GLU A 20 -5.32 9.75 -13.55
CA GLU A 20 -6.12 8.75 -12.83
C GLU A 20 -5.26 7.59 -12.34
N GLN A 21 -4.32 7.13 -13.15
CA GLN A 21 -3.38 6.07 -12.76
C GLN A 21 -2.40 6.57 -11.68
N LEU A 22 -1.93 7.81 -11.80
CA LEU A 22 -1.11 8.44 -10.75
C LEU A 22 -1.89 8.57 -9.44
N LEU A 23 -3.15 9.00 -9.50
CA LEU A 23 -4.03 9.06 -8.33
C LEU A 23 -4.25 7.66 -7.72
N TRP A 24 -4.43 6.62 -8.56
CA TRP A 24 -4.58 5.25 -8.09
C TRP A 24 -3.39 4.81 -7.22
N VAL A 25 -2.17 4.99 -7.71
CA VAL A 25 -0.94 4.63 -6.98
C VAL A 25 -0.84 5.42 -5.67
N HIS A 26 -1.05 6.74 -5.74
CA HIS A 26 -1.01 7.61 -4.57
C HIS A 26 -2.06 7.23 -3.53
N ALA A 27 -3.29 6.99 -3.94
CA ALA A 27 -4.40 6.58 -3.08
C ALA A 27 -4.12 5.23 -2.38
N CYS A 28 -3.62 4.24 -3.12
CA CYS A 28 -3.23 2.95 -2.55
C CYS A 28 -2.15 3.11 -1.46
N LEU A 29 -1.14 3.94 -1.68
CA LEU A 29 -0.09 4.22 -0.70
C LEU A 29 -0.65 4.91 0.55
N GLN A 30 -1.49 5.92 0.36
CA GLN A 30 -2.09 6.67 1.47
C GLN A 30 -3.02 5.78 2.32
N ILE A 31 -3.94 5.05 1.68
CA ILE A 31 -4.91 4.18 2.37
C ILE A 31 -4.20 3.05 3.10
N SER A 32 -3.21 2.41 2.46
CA SER A 32 -2.45 1.34 3.09
C SER A 32 -1.62 1.83 4.27
N SER A 33 -1.09 3.04 4.23
CA SER A 33 -0.35 3.66 5.34
C SER A 33 -1.23 3.86 6.56
N ILE A 34 -2.41 4.45 6.40
CA ILE A 34 -3.39 4.61 7.49
C ILE A 34 -3.83 3.24 8.03
N TYR A 35 -4.20 2.33 7.13
CA TYR A 35 -4.65 1.00 7.50
C TYR A 35 -3.60 0.24 8.33
N PHE A 36 -2.34 0.23 7.87
CA PHE A 36 -1.27 -0.45 8.59
C PHE A 36 -0.90 0.25 9.91
N TYR A 37 -0.98 1.57 9.95
CA TYR A 37 -0.82 2.33 11.20
C TYR A 37 -1.89 1.93 12.23
N GLU A 38 -3.15 1.85 11.83
CA GLU A 38 -4.22 1.43 12.73
C GLU A 38 -4.08 -0.02 13.22
N LEU A 39 -3.54 -0.90 12.39
CA LEU A 39 -3.28 -2.30 12.79
C LEU A 39 -2.13 -2.43 13.80
N THR A 40 -1.10 -1.58 13.70
CA THR A 40 0.17 -1.79 14.42
C THR A 40 0.44 -0.73 15.50
N VAL A 41 -0.31 0.37 15.52
CA VAL A 41 -0.09 1.48 16.47
C VAL A 41 -1.34 1.78 17.28
N LYS A 42 -2.24 2.57 16.74
CA LYS A 42 -3.50 3.00 17.39
C LYS A 42 -4.56 3.30 16.35
N LYS A 43 -5.81 3.25 16.74
CA LYS A 43 -6.91 3.76 15.91
C LYS A 43 -6.79 5.28 15.76
N LEU A 44 -7.11 5.76 14.58
CA LEU A 44 -7.17 7.17 14.24
C LEU A 44 -8.62 7.65 14.24
N THR A 45 -8.85 8.88 14.62
CA THR A 45 -10.15 9.54 14.44
C THR A 45 -10.35 9.90 12.96
N ASP A 46 -11.56 10.21 12.57
CA ASP A 46 -11.84 10.63 11.20
C ASP A 46 -11.20 12.00 10.91
N GLU A 47 -11.07 12.85 11.93
CA GLU A 47 -10.32 14.11 11.86
C GLU A 47 -8.83 13.86 11.58
N ASP A 48 -8.19 12.93 12.31
CA ASP A 48 -6.78 12.55 12.09
C ASP A 48 -6.57 12.05 10.66
N LYS A 49 -7.49 11.21 10.15
CA LYS A 49 -7.41 10.66 8.79
C LYS A 49 -7.58 11.73 7.72
N ASN A 50 -8.53 12.64 7.92
CA ASN A 50 -8.76 13.75 7.00
C ASN A 50 -7.62 14.77 7.04
N GLN A 51 -7.02 15.02 8.21
CA GLN A 51 -5.82 15.85 8.29
C GLN A 51 -4.67 15.21 7.50
N TYR A 52 -4.40 13.92 7.72
CA TYR A 52 -3.37 13.20 6.96
C TYR A 52 -3.65 13.20 5.46
N HIS A 53 -4.93 13.06 5.07
CA HIS A 53 -5.35 13.14 3.67
C HIS A 53 -5.02 14.51 3.07
N ASN A 54 -5.38 15.61 3.74
CA ASN A 54 -5.12 16.97 3.28
C ASN A 54 -3.62 17.27 3.14
N GLU A 55 -2.81 16.80 4.08
CA GLU A 55 -1.34 16.93 4.01
C GLU A 55 -0.76 16.16 2.82
N ASN A 56 -1.34 15.00 2.48
CA ASN A 56 -0.92 14.18 1.35
C ASN A 56 -1.34 14.72 -0.02
N ILE A 57 -2.30 15.64 -0.12
CA ILE A 57 -2.64 16.32 -1.38
C ILE A 57 -1.40 17.01 -1.98
N LYS A 58 -0.60 17.65 -1.13
CA LYS A 58 0.67 18.26 -1.58
C LYS A 58 1.68 17.24 -2.10
N ALA A 59 1.74 16.07 -1.49
CA ALA A 59 2.59 14.98 -2.00
C ALA A 59 2.07 14.42 -3.33
N ALA A 60 0.75 14.33 -3.50
CA ALA A 60 0.13 13.95 -4.76
C ALA A 60 0.47 14.94 -5.89
N GLU A 61 0.37 16.24 -5.61
CA GLU A 61 0.76 17.29 -6.55
C GLU A 61 2.22 17.17 -6.98
N MET A 62 3.13 16.90 -6.03
CA MET A 62 4.55 16.66 -6.34
C MET A 62 4.76 15.41 -7.20
N CYS A 63 3.85 14.44 -7.14
CA CYS A 63 3.81 13.25 -8.00
C CYS A 63 3.02 13.47 -9.29
N LEU A 64 2.74 14.72 -9.66
CA LEU A 64 2.04 15.11 -10.88
C LEU A 64 0.58 14.64 -10.97
N VAL A 65 -0.05 14.32 -9.85
CA VAL A 65 -1.48 14.05 -9.80
C VAL A 65 -2.24 15.37 -9.96
N ASP A 66 -3.26 15.38 -10.80
CA ASP A 66 -4.19 16.52 -10.85
C ASP A 66 -5.00 16.56 -9.55
N THR A 67 -4.78 17.61 -8.76
CA THR A 67 -5.45 17.76 -7.45
C THR A 67 -6.97 17.97 -7.57
N SER A 68 -7.46 18.36 -8.73
CA SER A 68 -8.89 18.58 -8.96
C SER A 68 -9.71 17.29 -8.96
N ILE A 69 -9.08 16.16 -9.27
CA ILE A 69 -9.72 14.83 -9.28
C ILE A 69 -9.63 14.09 -7.95
N ILE A 70 -8.86 14.62 -6.98
CA ILE A 70 -8.68 13.99 -5.67
C ILE A 70 -9.97 14.17 -4.84
N PRO A 71 -10.58 13.10 -4.33
CA PRO A 71 -11.70 13.20 -3.41
C PRO A 71 -11.36 14.05 -2.18
N LYS A 72 -12.30 14.83 -1.68
CA LYS A 72 -12.06 15.82 -0.61
C LYS A 72 -11.80 15.23 0.76
N THR A 73 -12.11 13.94 0.98
CA THR A 73 -11.99 13.28 2.28
C THR A 73 -11.28 11.94 2.13
N HIS A 74 -10.70 11.45 3.23
CA HIS A 74 -10.09 10.12 3.26
C HIS A 74 -11.08 9.01 2.89
N ASP A 75 -12.31 9.07 3.41
CA ASP A 75 -13.32 8.05 3.08
C ASP A 75 -13.75 8.14 1.62
N GLY A 76 -13.92 9.35 1.06
CA GLY A 76 -14.18 9.52 -0.36
C GLY A 76 -13.07 8.94 -1.24
N LEU A 77 -11.79 9.11 -0.85
CA LEU A 77 -10.67 8.48 -1.54
C LEU A 77 -10.72 6.95 -1.46
N LYS A 78 -11.09 6.41 -0.32
CA LYS A 78 -11.24 4.97 -0.12
C LYS A 78 -12.41 4.40 -0.96
N GLU A 79 -13.53 5.09 -1.00
CA GLU A 79 -14.68 4.70 -1.84
C GLU A 79 -14.30 4.71 -3.32
N TRP A 80 -13.59 5.75 -3.77
CA TRP A 80 -13.07 5.83 -5.12
C TRP A 80 -12.18 4.64 -5.48
N VAL A 81 -11.24 4.24 -4.60
CA VAL A 81 -10.38 3.07 -4.82
C VAL A 81 -11.20 1.78 -4.88
N ILE A 82 -12.20 1.62 -4.00
CA ILE A 82 -13.08 0.43 -4.01
C ILE A 82 -13.90 0.37 -5.30
N GLU A 83 -14.44 1.49 -5.75
CA GLU A 83 -15.20 1.57 -6.99
C GLU A 83 -14.33 1.19 -8.20
N LYS A 84 -13.15 1.79 -8.32
CA LYS A 84 -12.19 1.46 -9.38
C LYS A 84 -11.76 0.00 -9.35
N SER A 85 -11.52 -0.57 -8.18
CA SER A 85 -11.13 -1.98 -8.03
C SER A 85 -12.21 -2.98 -8.47
N ARG A 86 -13.47 -2.56 -8.53
CA ARG A 86 -14.60 -3.38 -9.01
C ARG A 86 -14.80 -3.34 -10.52
N GLN A 87 -14.21 -2.37 -11.21
CA GLN A 87 -14.26 -2.26 -12.65
C GLN A 87 -13.39 -3.35 -13.26
N LYS A 88 -14.00 -4.24 -14.07
CA LYS A 88 -13.32 -5.43 -14.62
C LYS A 88 -12.10 -5.11 -15.48
N ASP A 89 -12.14 -3.95 -16.16
CA ASP A 89 -11.12 -3.55 -17.11
C ASP A 89 -10.05 -2.62 -16.49
N TYR A 90 -10.23 -2.22 -15.22
CA TYR A 90 -9.33 -1.30 -14.55
C TYR A 90 -8.16 -2.01 -13.88
N LEU A 91 -8.40 -3.17 -13.27
CA LEU A 91 -7.36 -3.99 -12.62
C LEU A 91 -7.30 -5.36 -13.27
N MET A 92 -6.21 -5.62 -13.94
CA MET A 92 -5.92 -6.93 -14.52
C MET A 92 -4.64 -7.50 -13.92
N ILE A 93 -4.70 -8.76 -13.47
CA ILE A 93 -3.48 -9.46 -13.06
C ILE A 93 -2.80 -10.03 -14.29
N THR A 94 -1.71 -9.39 -14.65
CA THR A 94 -0.78 -9.87 -15.66
C THR A 94 0.15 -10.93 -15.09
N ASP A 95 0.85 -11.67 -15.95
CA ASP A 95 1.88 -12.62 -15.49
C ASP A 95 3.03 -11.89 -14.77
N VAL A 96 3.38 -10.69 -15.22
CA VAL A 96 4.33 -9.80 -14.52
C VAL A 96 3.88 -9.49 -13.08
N ALA A 97 2.59 -9.24 -12.86
CA ALA A 97 2.08 -9.00 -11.51
C ALA A 97 2.16 -10.25 -10.61
N LYS A 98 2.04 -11.45 -11.19
CA LYS A 98 2.27 -12.72 -10.48
C LYS A 98 3.74 -12.90 -10.12
N ASP A 99 4.64 -12.61 -11.06
CA ASP A 99 6.08 -12.68 -10.83
C ASP A 99 6.51 -11.70 -9.72
N VAL A 100 5.98 -10.48 -9.72
CA VAL A 100 6.22 -9.50 -8.64
C VAL A 100 5.72 -10.03 -7.29
N LYS A 101 4.55 -10.69 -7.24
CA LYS A 101 4.06 -11.35 -6.02
C LYS A 101 5.06 -12.41 -5.53
N ASP A 102 5.60 -13.21 -6.42
CA ASP A 102 6.54 -14.29 -6.07
C ASP A 102 7.91 -13.71 -5.66
N ILE A 103 8.36 -12.63 -6.28
CA ILE A 103 9.55 -11.87 -5.85
C ILE A 103 9.36 -11.32 -4.42
N ILE A 104 8.22 -10.71 -4.13
CA ILE A 104 7.91 -10.23 -2.77
C ILE A 104 7.78 -11.39 -1.79
N GLY A 105 7.22 -12.53 -2.22
CA GLY A 105 7.04 -13.73 -1.38
C GLY A 105 8.33 -14.45 -1.01
N GLY A 106 9.36 -14.41 -1.86
CA GLY A 106 10.58 -15.20 -1.65
C GLY A 106 11.76 -14.81 -2.51
N GLY A 107 11.70 -13.68 -3.21
CA GLY A 107 12.74 -13.22 -4.13
C GLY A 107 14.06 -12.80 -3.48
N PRO A 108 14.96 -12.20 -4.25
CA PRO A 108 16.30 -11.82 -3.80
C PRO A 108 16.23 -10.70 -2.75
N VAL A 109 16.31 -11.10 -1.49
CA VAL A 109 16.30 -10.19 -0.34
C VAL A 109 17.72 -10.05 0.21
N PRO A 110 18.12 -8.82 0.65
CA PRO A 110 19.42 -8.62 1.29
C PRO A 110 19.66 -9.63 2.43
N ARG A 111 20.88 -10.16 2.52
CA ARG A 111 21.22 -11.28 3.41
C ARG A 111 20.86 -11.04 4.88
N HIS A 112 20.99 -9.79 5.33
CA HIS A 112 20.69 -9.39 6.69
C HIS A 112 19.19 -9.31 7.01
N ILE A 113 18.32 -9.17 6.00
CA ILE A 113 16.85 -9.12 6.16
C ILE A 113 16.23 -10.51 5.94
N LYS A 114 16.96 -11.42 5.27
CA LYS A 114 16.47 -12.74 4.89
C LYS A 114 15.81 -13.53 6.04
N PRO A 115 16.33 -13.52 7.29
CA PRO A 115 15.69 -14.27 8.40
C PRO A 115 14.30 -13.76 8.79
N ILE A 116 14.06 -12.45 8.66
CA ILE A 116 12.78 -11.82 9.05
C ILE A 116 11.83 -11.66 7.87
N TRP A 117 12.32 -11.89 6.64
CA TRP A 117 11.53 -11.70 5.43
C TRP A 117 10.24 -12.49 5.37
N PRO A 118 10.21 -13.81 5.72
CA PRO A 118 8.96 -14.58 5.73
C PRO A 118 7.90 -13.98 6.65
N PHE A 119 8.30 -13.42 7.79
CA PHE A 119 7.38 -12.72 8.69
C PHE A 119 6.80 -11.46 8.03
N ILE A 120 7.64 -10.67 7.37
CA ILE A 120 7.21 -9.44 6.66
C ILE A 120 6.28 -9.79 5.51
N ALA A 121 6.68 -10.71 4.62
CA ALA A 121 5.91 -11.14 3.47
C ALA A 121 4.56 -11.75 3.88
N PHE A 122 4.57 -12.65 4.87
CA PHE A 122 3.35 -13.23 5.41
C PHE A 122 2.39 -12.17 5.93
N THR A 123 2.89 -11.22 6.72
CA THR A 123 2.09 -10.14 7.28
C THR A 123 1.53 -9.25 6.17
N ALA A 124 2.35 -8.83 5.21
CA ALA A 124 1.94 -8.01 4.09
C ALA A 124 0.82 -8.65 3.26
N PHE A 125 1.00 -9.91 2.84
CA PHE A 125 -0.02 -10.60 2.04
C PHE A 125 -1.31 -10.88 2.80
N ASN A 126 -1.23 -11.20 4.10
CA ASN A 126 -2.42 -11.54 4.88
C ASN A 126 -3.15 -10.32 5.44
N THR A 127 -2.57 -9.11 5.41
CA THR A 127 -3.25 -7.85 5.71
C THR A 127 -3.98 -7.24 4.52
N LEU A 128 -3.77 -7.75 3.30
CA LEU A 128 -4.49 -7.27 2.12
C LEU A 128 -6.01 -7.34 2.33
N PRO A 129 -6.79 -6.37 1.81
CA PRO A 129 -8.24 -6.45 1.78
C PRO A 129 -8.73 -7.71 1.05
N PRO A 130 -9.94 -8.23 1.40
CA PRO A 130 -10.46 -9.49 0.83
C PRO A 130 -10.53 -9.50 -0.69
N GLU A 131 -10.86 -8.37 -1.30
CA GLU A 131 -10.95 -8.19 -2.75
C GLU A 131 -9.60 -8.48 -3.41
N PHE A 132 -8.53 -7.88 -2.90
CA PHE A 132 -7.16 -8.08 -3.41
C PHE A 132 -6.64 -9.49 -3.12
N LYS A 133 -6.93 -10.05 -1.94
CA LYS A 133 -6.59 -11.46 -1.66
C LYS A 133 -7.18 -12.40 -2.68
N LYS A 134 -8.45 -12.18 -3.06
CA LYS A 134 -9.16 -12.99 -4.05
C LYS A 134 -8.48 -12.89 -5.42
N ILE A 135 -8.13 -11.68 -5.84
CA ILE A 135 -7.44 -11.42 -7.11
C ILE A 135 -6.08 -12.15 -7.14
N TYR A 136 -5.29 -12.08 -6.07
CA TYR A 136 -3.99 -12.76 -5.97
C TYR A 136 -4.08 -14.25 -5.60
N GLY A 137 -5.27 -14.82 -5.48
CA GLY A 137 -5.46 -16.23 -5.13
C GLY A 137 -4.98 -16.59 -3.71
N ILE A 138 -4.95 -15.63 -2.79
CA ILE A 138 -4.50 -15.84 -1.41
C ILE A 138 -5.64 -16.46 -0.62
N LYS A 139 -5.54 -17.78 -0.35
CA LYS A 139 -6.53 -18.50 0.44
C LYS A 139 -6.42 -18.15 1.92
N GLU A 140 -7.56 -17.78 2.52
CA GLU A 140 -7.66 -17.58 3.97
C GLU A 140 -7.83 -18.92 4.69
N SER A 141 -7.28 -19.02 5.90
CA SER A 141 -7.52 -20.13 6.81
C SER A 141 -7.56 -19.63 8.27
N LYS A 142 -8.18 -20.37 9.17
CA LYS A 142 -8.20 -20.04 10.59
C LYS A 142 -6.79 -19.92 11.17
N THR A 143 -5.89 -20.82 10.77
CA THR A 143 -4.47 -20.80 11.18
C THR A 143 -3.77 -19.53 10.71
N LYS A 144 -3.95 -19.13 9.45
CA LYS A 144 -3.34 -17.89 8.93
C LYS A 144 -3.86 -16.66 9.66
N ARG A 145 -5.15 -16.61 9.97
CA ARG A 145 -5.75 -15.51 10.76
C ARG A 145 -5.17 -15.44 12.17
N PHE A 146 -4.97 -16.59 12.81
CA PHE A 146 -4.34 -16.65 14.14
C PHE A 146 -2.88 -16.17 14.10
N ILE A 147 -2.09 -16.66 13.14
CA ILE A 147 -0.68 -16.23 12.95
C ILE A 147 -0.62 -14.72 12.66
N LEU A 148 -1.50 -14.22 11.79
CA LEU A 148 -1.57 -12.78 11.51
C LEU A 148 -1.88 -11.96 12.77
N ALA A 149 -2.87 -12.38 13.55
CA ALA A 149 -3.22 -11.70 14.80
C ALA A 149 -2.05 -11.69 15.79
N PHE A 150 -1.32 -12.80 15.89
CA PHE A 150 -0.09 -12.88 16.69
C PHE A 150 0.98 -11.92 16.18
N ASN A 151 1.24 -11.91 14.87
CA ASN A 151 2.22 -11.01 14.25
C ASN A 151 1.90 -9.54 14.51
N LEU A 152 0.64 -9.14 14.31
CA LEU A 152 0.22 -7.76 14.54
C LEU A 152 0.32 -7.36 16.03
N LYS A 153 -0.07 -8.27 16.93
CA LYS A 153 0.11 -8.05 18.37
C LYS A 153 1.58 -7.94 18.76
N PHE A 154 2.42 -8.81 18.20
CA PHE A 154 3.87 -8.76 18.39
C PHE A 154 4.45 -7.41 17.94
N LEU A 155 4.13 -6.95 16.73
CA LEU A 155 4.55 -5.64 16.22
C LEU A 155 4.07 -4.49 17.11
N LYS A 156 2.84 -4.55 17.60
CA LYS A 156 2.26 -3.53 18.46
C LYS A 156 2.97 -3.42 19.82
N ILE A 157 3.38 -4.56 20.39
CA ILE A 157 4.08 -4.64 21.68
C ILE A 157 5.56 -4.26 21.52
N THR A 158 6.22 -4.74 20.48
CA THR A 158 7.68 -4.55 20.31
C THR A 158 8.03 -3.17 19.77
N ARG A 159 7.13 -2.55 18.96
CA ARG A 159 7.39 -1.23 18.39
C ARG A 159 7.79 -0.14 19.42
N PRO A 160 7.12 0.05 20.54
CA PRO A 160 7.53 1.06 21.52
C PRO A 160 8.88 0.75 22.17
N LEU A 161 9.30 -0.51 22.21
CA LEU A 161 10.60 -0.94 22.75
C LEU A 161 11.77 -0.66 21.80
N LEU A 162 11.48 -0.47 20.50
CA LEU A 162 12.52 -0.15 19.52
C LEU A 162 13.04 1.28 19.72
N PRO A 163 14.35 1.48 19.68
CA PRO A 163 14.95 2.81 19.66
C PRO A 163 14.38 3.69 18.54
N PRO A 164 14.33 5.02 18.71
CA PRO A 164 13.81 5.94 17.68
C PRO A 164 14.51 5.78 16.33
N PHE A 165 15.77 5.37 16.32
CA PHE A 165 16.53 5.11 15.10
C PHE A 165 15.87 4.04 14.20
N PHE A 166 15.28 2.99 14.78
CA PHE A 166 14.60 1.93 14.03
C PHE A 166 13.13 2.26 13.72
N ARG A 167 12.54 3.23 14.43
CA ARG A 167 11.13 3.63 14.26
C ARG A 167 10.91 4.72 13.24
N LEU A 168 11.93 5.53 12.98
CA LEU A 168 11.84 6.68 12.08
C LEU A 168 12.71 6.44 10.85
N ILE A 169 12.14 6.64 9.68
CA ILE A 169 12.90 6.68 8.42
C ILE A 169 13.87 7.88 8.42
N ALA A 170 14.94 7.79 7.65
CA ALA A 170 15.99 8.80 7.62
C ALA A 170 15.47 10.25 7.41
N PRO A 171 14.57 10.53 6.43
CA PRO A 171 14.02 11.88 6.25
C PRO A 171 13.28 12.40 7.49
N ALA A 172 12.48 11.56 8.14
CA ALA A 172 11.75 11.96 9.36
C ALA A 172 12.66 12.18 10.56
N ARG A 173 13.87 11.62 10.55
CA ARG A 173 14.88 11.90 11.59
C ARG A 173 15.55 13.26 11.37
N TRP A 174 15.82 13.61 10.10
CA TRP A 174 16.43 14.91 9.77
C TRP A 174 15.47 16.07 9.99
N ALA A 175 14.17 15.88 9.77
CA ALA A 175 13.17 16.91 10.02
C ALA A 175 12.97 17.26 11.52
N LYS A 176 13.56 16.50 12.45
CA LYS A 176 13.51 16.76 13.90
C LYS A 176 14.73 17.49 14.44
N GLN A 177 15.74 17.76 13.62
CA GLN A 177 16.90 18.59 13.94
C GLN A 177 16.64 20.04 13.53
#